data_1f903e08316fa4974961ccfc4c3744a8
#
_entry.id   1f903e08316fa4974961ccfc4c3744a8
#
_cell.length_a   1.000
_cell.length_b   1.000
_cell.length_c   1.000
_cell.angle_alpha   90.00
_cell.angle_beta   90.00
_cell.angle_gamma   90.00
#
_symmetry.space_group_name_H-M   'P 1'
#
loop_
_entity.id
_entity.type
_entity.pdbx_description
1 polymer ?
#
loop_
_entity_poly.entity_id
_entity_poly.type
_entity_poly.pdbx_seq_one_letter_code
_entity_poly.pdbx_strand_id
1 'polypeptide(L)'
;MIKRLPILVLLLLAPPAFAQDKKPTTLREVLLAELKSTHGSEEWFVPANIAVKGLTAEQASWTDGKGNHSVGQLAYHIAYWNKRNLTKLKGEPLEKFSGNNDETFDKFDAKTWNETVRQLEQVMNELEKWVETADEAKLKENAQVFTHISTHNAYHIGQIIYVRKEQGSWDPKNGVR
;
A
#
# COMPACT_ATOMS: atom_id res chain seq x y z
N MET A 1 -66.84 14.85 -30.76
CA MET A 1 -66.13 14.64 -29.47
C MET A 1 -64.96 13.67 -29.70
N ILE A 2 -63.72 14.18 -29.80
CA ILE A 2 -62.54 13.38 -30.09
C ILE A 2 -61.93 13.01 -28.71
N LYS A 3 -61.94 11.73 -28.37
CA LYS A 3 -61.32 11.22 -27.15
C LYS A 3 -59.78 11.15 -27.33
N ARG A 4 -59.05 12.00 -26.63
CA ARG A 4 -57.60 11.95 -26.57
C ARG A 4 -57.16 10.82 -25.61
N LEU A 5 -56.44 9.84 -26.14
CA LEU A 5 -55.84 8.74 -25.37
C LEU A 5 -54.50 9.27 -24.78
N PRO A 6 -54.22 9.13 -23.49
CA PRO A 6 -52.95 9.53 -22.92
C PRO A 6 -51.85 8.55 -23.33
N ILE A 7 -50.76 9.07 -23.91
CA ILE A 7 -49.55 8.31 -24.20
C ILE A 7 -48.80 8.14 -22.87
N LEU A 8 -48.75 6.90 -22.35
CA LEU A 8 -47.95 6.54 -21.19
C LEU A 8 -46.49 6.37 -21.64
N VAL A 9 -45.62 7.35 -21.33
CA VAL A 9 -44.18 7.26 -21.57
C VAL A 9 -43.57 6.41 -20.46
N LEU A 10 -43.25 5.15 -20.78
CA LEU A 10 -42.53 4.25 -19.88
C LEU A 10 -41.05 4.61 -19.88
N LEU A 11 -40.58 5.36 -18.87
CA LEU A 11 -39.18 5.60 -18.64
C LEU A 11 -38.52 4.30 -18.14
N LEU A 12 -37.85 3.59 -19.04
CA LEU A 12 -36.97 2.48 -18.71
C LEU A 12 -35.73 3.06 -17.98
N LEU A 13 -35.74 3.03 -16.65
CA LEU A 13 -34.56 3.25 -15.84
C LEU A 13 -33.63 2.03 -16.03
N ALA A 14 -32.59 2.18 -16.85
CA ALA A 14 -31.52 1.20 -16.93
C ALA A 14 -30.84 1.12 -15.55
N PRO A 15 -30.67 -0.09 -14.97
CA PRO A 15 -29.93 -0.21 -13.73
C PRO A 15 -28.50 0.29 -13.93
N PRO A 16 -27.87 0.92 -12.91
CA PRO A 16 -26.48 1.30 -13.01
C PRO A 16 -25.65 0.05 -13.30
N ALA A 17 -24.91 0.07 -14.41
CA ALA A 17 -23.92 -0.96 -14.70
C ALA A 17 -22.83 -0.85 -13.62
N PHE A 18 -22.87 -1.73 -12.64
CA PHE A 18 -21.74 -1.95 -11.74
C PHE A 18 -20.58 -2.39 -12.64
N ALA A 19 -19.54 -1.57 -12.73
CA ALA A 19 -18.31 -1.95 -13.38
C ALA A 19 -17.80 -3.19 -12.63
N GLN A 20 -17.90 -4.35 -13.27
CA GLN A 20 -17.37 -5.59 -12.73
C GLN A 20 -15.84 -5.45 -12.81
N ASP A 21 -15.17 -5.40 -11.67
CA ASP A 21 -13.71 -5.29 -11.63
C ASP A 21 -13.12 -6.42 -12.47
N LYS A 22 -12.47 -6.02 -13.57
CA LYS A 22 -11.87 -6.96 -14.50
C LYS A 22 -10.73 -7.67 -13.80
N LYS A 23 -10.81 -8.99 -13.68
CA LYS A 23 -9.72 -9.81 -13.11
C LYS A 23 -8.42 -9.58 -13.90
N PRO A 24 -7.28 -9.42 -13.20
CA PRO A 24 -5.98 -9.31 -13.86
C PRO A 24 -5.70 -10.56 -14.70
N THR A 25 -5.28 -10.36 -15.94
CA THR A 25 -5.06 -11.44 -16.93
C THR A 25 -3.62 -11.49 -17.45
N THR A 26 -2.88 -10.42 -17.30
CA THR A 26 -1.47 -10.32 -17.69
C THR A 26 -0.58 -10.24 -16.47
N LEU A 27 0.72 -10.57 -16.64
CA LEU A 27 1.70 -10.42 -15.57
C LEU A 27 1.71 -8.98 -14.99
N ARG A 28 1.67 -7.98 -15.89
CA ARG A 28 1.61 -6.57 -15.50
C ARG A 28 0.41 -6.26 -14.62
N GLU A 29 -0.77 -6.69 -15.04
CA GLU A 29 -2.00 -6.47 -14.28
C GLU A 29 -1.96 -7.14 -12.90
N VAL A 30 -1.40 -8.37 -12.82
CA VAL A 30 -1.22 -9.07 -11.54
C VAL A 30 -0.26 -8.33 -10.63
N LEU A 31 0.93 -7.95 -11.12
CA LEU A 31 1.92 -7.25 -10.31
C LEU A 31 1.41 -5.88 -9.84
N LEU A 32 0.67 -5.15 -10.68
CA LEU A 32 0.03 -3.88 -10.29
C LEU A 32 -1.06 -4.09 -9.23
N ALA A 33 -1.90 -5.10 -9.38
CA ALA A 33 -2.93 -5.40 -8.39
C ALA A 33 -2.31 -5.70 -7.02
N GLU A 34 -1.25 -6.53 -6.98
CA GLU A 34 -0.54 -6.85 -5.74
C GLU A 34 0.13 -5.63 -5.10
N LEU A 35 0.79 -4.76 -5.89
CA LEU A 35 1.36 -3.51 -5.36
C LEU A 35 0.27 -2.59 -4.81
N LYS A 36 -0.80 -2.37 -5.57
CA LYS A 36 -1.92 -1.49 -5.18
C LYS A 36 -2.64 -2.00 -3.94
N SER A 37 -2.80 -3.32 -3.78
CA SER A 37 -3.41 -3.91 -2.58
C SER A 37 -2.60 -3.63 -1.31
N THR A 38 -1.27 -3.52 -1.40
CA THR A 38 -0.43 -3.15 -0.26
C THR A 38 -0.27 -1.64 -0.08
N HIS A 39 -0.59 -0.83 -1.08
CA HIS A 39 -0.41 0.62 -1.06
C HIS A 39 -1.68 1.38 -0.69
N GLY A 40 -2.71 1.32 -1.54
CA GLY A 40 -3.87 2.21 -1.43
C GLY A 40 -5.22 1.60 -1.78
N SER A 41 -5.27 0.38 -2.32
CA SER A 41 -6.51 -0.29 -2.68
C SER A 41 -6.97 -1.21 -1.56
N GLU A 42 -8.16 -0.93 -1.01
CA GLU A 42 -8.78 -1.81 0.00
C GLU A 42 -9.35 -3.05 -0.69
N GLU A 43 -8.72 -4.20 -0.45
CA GLU A 43 -9.18 -5.49 -0.96
C GLU A 43 -9.34 -6.49 0.19
N TRP A 44 -8.42 -7.45 0.32
CA TRP A 44 -8.49 -8.50 1.36
C TRP A 44 -7.95 -8.05 2.71
N PHE A 45 -7.15 -6.99 2.72
CA PHE A 45 -6.55 -6.41 3.92
C PHE A 45 -6.39 -4.89 3.77
N VAL A 46 -6.09 -4.24 4.87
CA VAL A 46 -5.91 -2.78 4.94
C VAL A 46 -4.58 -2.39 4.30
N PRO A 47 -4.55 -1.46 3.32
CA PRO A 47 -3.32 -1.00 2.70
C PRO A 47 -2.51 -0.04 3.59
N ALA A 48 -1.25 0.20 3.21
CA ALA A 48 -0.29 0.99 3.99
C ALA A 48 -0.78 2.41 4.26
N ASN A 49 -1.37 3.10 3.26
CA ASN A 49 -1.85 4.48 3.41
C ASN A 49 -2.94 4.61 4.49
N ILE A 50 -3.81 3.62 4.63
CA ILE A 50 -4.82 3.54 5.70
C ILE A 50 -4.15 3.15 7.03
N ALA A 51 -3.23 2.17 6.99
CA ALA A 51 -2.55 1.67 8.18
C ALA A 51 -1.75 2.76 8.93
N VAL A 52 -1.16 3.72 8.22
CA VAL A 52 -0.38 4.82 8.82
C VAL A 52 -1.18 6.12 9.03
N LYS A 53 -2.42 6.19 8.51
CA LYS A 53 -3.23 7.41 8.50
C LYS A 53 -3.57 7.91 9.88
N GLY A 54 -3.44 9.23 10.08
CA GLY A 54 -3.95 9.94 11.25
C GLY A 54 -3.13 9.76 12.52
N LEU A 55 -1.97 9.09 12.49
CA LEU A 55 -1.09 8.97 13.64
C LEU A 55 -0.28 10.25 13.87
N THR A 56 -0.17 10.64 15.14
CA THR A 56 0.80 11.65 15.58
C THR A 56 2.21 11.04 15.64
N ALA A 57 3.23 11.89 15.69
CA ALA A 57 4.62 11.44 15.86
C ALA A 57 4.82 10.65 17.17
N GLU A 58 4.11 11.04 18.25
CA GLU A 58 4.10 10.33 19.52
C GLU A 58 3.52 8.92 19.38
N GLN A 59 2.34 8.81 18.76
CA GLN A 59 1.71 7.52 18.50
C GLN A 59 2.58 6.63 17.59
N ALA A 60 3.22 7.21 16.57
CA ALA A 60 4.10 6.47 15.67
C ALA A 60 5.36 5.94 16.37
N SER A 61 5.81 6.60 17.43
CA SER A 61 7.00 6.22 18.21
C SER A 61 6.71 5.30 19.39
N TRP A 62 5.44 5.08 19.71
CA TRP A 62 5.05 4.25 20.83
C TRP A 62 5.52 2.81 20.68
N THR A 63 6.01 2.23 21.75
CA THR A 63 6.35 0.81 21.89
C THR A 63 5.73 0.25 23.15
N ASP A 64 5.52 -1.06 23.19
CA ASP A 64 5.01 -1.78 24.37
C ASP A 64 6.08 -2.03 25.45
N GLY A 65 7.31 -1.60 25.23
CA GLY A 65 8.44 -1.82 26.15
C GLY A 65 8.98 -3.27 26.19
N LYS A 66 8.51 -4.15 25.30
CA LYS A 66 8.91 -5.57 25.24
C LYS A 66 9.86 -5.88 24.07
N GLY A 67 10.41 -4.86 23.45
CA GLY A 67 11.34 -5.02 22.32
C GLY A 67 10.65 -5.10 20.96
N ASN A 68 9.33 -4.85 20.87
CA ASN A 68 8.63 -4.77 19.61
C ASN A 68 8.86 -3.42 18.92
N HIS A 69 8.84 -3.43 17.59
CA HIS A 69 8.98 -2.20 16.81
C HIS A 69 7.73 -1.31 16.88
N SER A 70 7.95 0.01 16.89
CA SER A 70 6.88 0.99 16.77
C SER A 70 6.32 1.05 15.35
N VAL A 71 5.13 1.68 15.18
CA VAL A 71 4.55 1.93 13.85
C VAL A 71 5.50 2.71 12.95
N GLY A 72 6.19 3.72 13.50
CA GLY A 72 7.14 4.53 12.76
C GLY A 72 8.36 3.73 12.28
N GLN A 73 8.90 2.86 13.13
CA GLN A 73 9.99 1.97 12.76
C GLN A 73 9.58 1.01 11.64
N LEU A 74 8.39 0.40 11.73
CA LEU A 74 7.85 -0.48 10.70
C LEU A 74 7.61 0.25 9.37
N ALA A 75 7.01 1.45 9.41
CA ALA A 75 6.77 2.25 8.21
C ALA A 75 8.09 2.71 7.55
N TYR A 76 9.08 3.13 8.36
CA TYR A 76 10.40 3.47 7.86
C TYR A 76 11.11 2.27 7.20
N HIS A 77 11.03 1.10 7.81
CA HIS A 77 11.58 -0.16 7.29
C HIS A 77 10.98 -0.52 5.91
N ILE A 78 9.65 -0.44 5.78
CA ILE A 78 8.97 -0.66 4.49
C ILE A 78 9.50 0.35 3.45
N ALA A 79 9.52 1.64 3.78
CA ALA A 79 9.99 2.69 2.87
C ALA A 79 11.45 2.48 2.45
N TYR A 80 12.32 2.11 3.39
CA TYR A 80 13.73 1.83 3.14
C TYR A 80 13.94 0.70 2.14
N TRP A 81 13.31 -0.46 2.36
CA TRP A 81 13.49 -1.61 1.48
C TRP A 81 12.83 -1.42 0.12
N ASN A 82 11.67 -0.78 0.07
CA ASN A 82 11.02 -0.44 -1.19
C ASN A 82 11.88 0.52 -2.01
N LYS A 83 12.47 1.56 -1.39
CA LYS A 83 13.39 2.48 -2.05
C LYS A 83 14.63 1.77 -2.57
N ARG A 84 15.21 0.88 -1.77
CA ARG A 84 16.39 0.12 -2.16
C ARG A 84 16.11 -0.81 -3.35
N ASN A 85 14.96 -1.50 -3.34
CA ASN A 85 14.53 -2.33 -4.47
C ASN A 85 14.27 -1.48 -5.72
N LEU A 86 13.60 -0.35 -5.59
CA LEU A 86 13.34 0.58 -6.69
C LEU A 86 14.64 1.11 -7.32
N THR A 87 15.61 1.52 -6.50
CA THR A 87 16.95 1.96 -6.96
C THR A 87 17.63 0.86 -7.79
N LYS A 88 17.57 -0.41 -7.31
CA LYS A 88 18.09 -1.56 -8.05
C LYS A 88 17.35 -1.79 -9.37
N LEU A 89 16.02 -1.71 -9.37
CA LEU A 89 15.19 -1.86 -10.57
C LEU A 89 15.47 -0.79 -11.63
N LYS A 90 15.84 0.43 -11.19
CA LYS A 90 16.26 1.53 -12.07
C LYS A 90 17.71 1.37 -12.59
N GLY A 91 18.47 0.42 -12.06
CA GLY A 91 19.89 0.27 -12.38
C GLY A 91 20.79 1.38 -11.79
N GLU A 92 20.30 2.06 -10.77
CA GLU A 92 21.02 3.14 -10.09
C GLU A 92 21.99 2.57 -9.04
N PRO A 93 23.07 3.31 -8.69
CA PRO A 93 24.00 2.90 -7.65
C PRO A 93 23.29 2.73 -6.30
N LEU A 94 23.54 1.59 -5.64
CA LEU A 94 23.04 1.33 -4.30
C LEU A 94 24.01 1.86 -3.25
N GLU A 95 23.48 2.55 -2.23
CA GLU A 95 24.24 2.83 -1.02
C GLU A 95 24.71 1.52 -0.36
N LYS A 96 25.90 1.58 0.25
CA LYS A 96 26.46 0.43 0.97
C LYS A 96 25.53 0.07 2.14
N PHE A 97 25.11 -1.17 2.18
CA PHE A 97 24.34 -1.73 3.30
C PHE A 97 25.28 -2.56 4.19
N SER A 98 25.22 -2.33 5.50
CA SER A 98 26.08 -3.02 6.49
C SER A 98 25.83 -4.54 6.56
N GLY A 99 24.66 -4.98 6.15
CA GLY A 99 24.15 -6.34 6.37
C GLY A 99 23.33 -6.48 7.65
N ASN A 100 23.34 -5.46 8.52
CA ASN A 100 22.51 -5.45 9.73
C ASN A 100 21.10 -4.90 9.44
N ASN A 101 20.10 -5.79 9.48
CA ASN A 101 18.70 -5.41 9.21
C ASN A 101 18.11 -4.50 10.28
N ASP A 102 18.60 -4.56 11.53
CA ASP A 102 18.08 -3.75 12.64
C ASP A 102 18.26 -2.26 12.37
N GLU A 103 19.35 -1.86 11.70
CA GLU A 103 19.58 -0.47 11.29
C GLU A 103 18.44 0.12 10.42
N THR A 104 17.66 -0.72 9.76
CA THR A 104 16.53 -0.29 8.94
C THR A 104 15.28 0.04 9.75
N PHE A 105 15.27 -0.27 11.05
CA PHE A 105 14.26 0.14 12.00
C PHE A 105 14.77 1.27 12.91
N ASP A 106 16.02 1.19 13.37
CA ASP A 106 16.59 2.07 14.36
C ASP A 106 16.86 3.50 13.86
N LYS A 107 16.90 3.70 12.55
CA LYS A 107 17.08 5.04 11.94
C LYS A 107 15.80 5.88 11.94
N PHE A 108 14.66 5.33 12.37
CA PHE A 108 13.44 6.12 12.52
C PHE A 108 13.58 7.12 13.68
N ASP A 109 13.20 8.37 13.41
CA ASP A 109 13.08 9.46 14.40
C ASP A 109 11.65 10.02 14.35
N ALA A 110 11.02 10.16 15.51
CA ALA A 110 9.68 10.73 15.66
C ALA A 110 9.53 12.09 14.96
N LYS A 111 10.56 12.94 15.00
CA LYS A 111 10.57 14.25 14.32
C LYS A 111 10.43 14.14 12.80
N THR A 112 10.79 12.99 12.24
CA THR A 112 10.72 12.72 10.80
C THR A 112 9.48 11.91 10.40
N TRP A 113 8.50 11.72 11.29
CA TRP A 113 7.31 10.91 11.02
C TRP A 113 6.59 11.28 9.73
N ASN A 114 6.29 12.57 9.54
CA ASN A 114 5.62 13.04 8.33
C ASN A 114 6.45 12.78 7.07
N GLU A 115 7.77 12.90 7.18
CA GLU A 115 8.69 12.60 6.08
C GLU A 115 8.71 11.09 5.78
N THR A 116 8.68 10.24 6.80
CA THR A 116 8.59 8.78 6.64
C THR A 116 7.30 8.38 5.89
N VAL A 117 6.16 8.95 6.27
CA VAL A 117 4.88 8.71 5.58
C VAL A 117 4.94 9.18 4.12
N ARG A 118 5.51 10.38 3.87
CA ARG A 118 5.66 10.90 2.51
C ARG A 118 6.58 10.03 1.65
N GLN A 119 7.70 9.55 2.21
CA GLN A 119 8.63 8.66 1.50
C GLN A 119 8.01 7.30 1.21
N LEU A 120 7.23 6.74 2.13
CA LEU A 120 6.50 5.50 1.94
C LEU A 120 5.52 5.63 0.78
N GLU A 121 4.68 6.67 0.78
CA GLU A 121 3.73 6.96 -0.29
C GLU A 121 4.44 7.15 -1.64
N GLN A 122 5.49 7.96 -1.67
CA GLN A 122 6.25 8.23 -2.88
C GLN A 122 6.85 6.97 -3.48
N VAL A 123 7.52 6.14 -2.68
CA VAL A 123 8.20 4.95 -3.20
C VAL A 123 7.21 3.90 -3.70
N MET A 124 6.06 3.76 -3.06
CA MET A 124 5.02 2.83 -3.52
C MET A 124 4.43 3.28 -4.86
N ASN A 125 4.14 4.57 -5.02
CA ASN A 125 3.72 5.13 -6.30
C ASN A 125 4.77 4.92 -7.42
N GLU A 126 6.06 5.08 -7.09
CA GLU A 126 7.14 4.89 -8.07
C GLU A 126 7.33 3.41 -8.46
N LEU A 127 7.11 2.46 -7.56
CA LEU A 127 7.10 1.03 -7.86
C LEU A 127 5.95 0.66 -8.80
N GLU A 128 4.73 1.17 -8.54
CA GLU A 128 3.58 0.99 -9.43
C GLU A 128 3.89 1.55 -10.83
N LYS A 129 4.40 2.78 -10.90
CA LYS A 129 4.79 3.42 -12.16
C LYS A 129 5.85 2.64 -12.91
N TRP A 130 6.81 2.05 -12.21
CA TRP A 130 7.83 1.21 -12.83
C TRP A 130 7.18 -0.01 -13.51
N VAL A 131 6.27 -0.71 -12.83
CA VAL A 131 5.52 -1.84 -13.42
C VAL A 131 4.64 -1.39 -14.58
N GLU A 132 4.00 -0.22 -14.51
CA GLU A 132 3.18 0.33 -15.59
C GLU A 132 3.98 0.58 -16.87
N THR A 133 5.24 1.00 -16.76
CA THR A 133 6.05 1.48 -17.89
C THR A 133 7.13 0.54 -18.34
N ALA A 134 7.51 -0.47 -17.55
CA ALA A 134 8.53 -1.45 -17.92
C ALA A 134 8.09 -2.31 -19.12
N ASP A 135 9.02 -2.76 -19.94
CA ASP A 135 8.75 -3.75 -20.98
C ASP A 135 8.50 -5.16 -20.40
N GLU A 136 7.89 -6.04 -21.18
CA GLU A 136 7.50 -7.39 -20.73
C GLU A 136 8.71 -8.27 -20.35
N ALA A 137 9.88 -8.05 -20.94
CA ALA A 137 11.08 -8.82 -20.59
C ALA A 137 11.55 -8.43 -19.18
N LYS A 138 11.61 -7.14 -18.87
CA LYS A 138 11.95 -6.62 -17.54
C LYS A 138 10.93 -7.04 -16.48
N LEU A 139 9.62 -7.05 -16.80
CA LEU A 139 8.59 -7.54 -15.90
C LEU A 139 8.80 -9.01 -15.54
N LYS A 140 9.07 -9.86 -16.52
CA LYS A 140 9.34 -11.30 -16.30
C LYS A 140 10.60 -11.51 -15.47
N GLU A 141 11.68 -10.80 -15.79
CA GLU A 141 12.94 -10.87 -15.05
C GLU A 141 12.78 -10.49 -13.58
N ASN A 142 11.95 -9.50 -13.28
CA ASN A 142 11.80 -8.94 -11.93
C ASN A 142 10.51 -9.37 -11.23
N ALA A 143 9.72 -10.28 -11.79
CA ALA A 143 8.42 -10.69 -11.22
C ALA A 143 8.54 -11.17 -9.76
N GLN A 144 9.56 -11.97 -9.46
CA GLN A 144 9.81 -12.46 -8.10
C GLN A 144 10.12 -11.31 -7.12
N VAL A 145 10.85 -10.29 -7.57
CA VAL A 145 11.16 -9.11 -6.73
C VAL A 145 9.87 -8.41 -6.31
N PHE A 146 8.92 -8.20 -7.24
CA PHE A 146 7.64 -7.57 -6.94
C PHE A 146 6.77 -8.43 -6.02
N THR A 147 6.76 -9.74 -6.20
CA THR A 147 6.07 -10.65 -5.27
C THR A 147 6.64 -10.53 -3.86
N HIS A 148 7.97 -10.47 -3.72
CA HIS A 148 8.61 -10.28 -2.42
C HIS A 148 8.32 -8.91 -1.83
N ILE A 149 8.30 -7.84 -2.63
CA ILE A 149 7.91 -6.49 -2.17
C ILE A 149 6.50 -6.52 -1.60
N SER A 150 5.52 -7.05 -2.34
CA SER A 150 4.12 -7.06 -1.91
C SER A 150 3.91 -7.90 -0.65
N THR A 151 4.51 -9.10 -0.57
CA THR A 151 4.39 -9.95 0.62
C THR A 151 5.09 -9.36 1.85
N HIS A 152 6.25 -8.72 1.68
CA HIS A 152 6.97 -8.02 2.73
C HIS A 152 6.17 -6.82 3.25
N ASN A 153 5.60 -6.01 2.33
CA ASN A 153 4.73 -4.90 2.70
C ASN A 153 3.52 -5.40 3.50
N ALA A 154 2.79 -6.40 2.99
CA ALA A 154 1.62 -6.96 3.67
C ALA A 154 1.95 -7.49 5.07
N TYR A 155 3.10 -8.16 5.24
CA TYR A 155 3.58 -8.65 6.52
C TYR A 155 3.75 -7.52 7.55
N HIS A 156 4.43 -6.44 7.18
CA HIS A 156 4.66 -5.31 8.07
C HIS A 156 3.42 -4.42 8.27
N ILE A 157 2.54 -4.31 7.28
CA ILE A 157 1.24 -3.63 7.44
C ILE A 157 0.40 -4.32 8.51
N GLY A 158 0.37 -5.66 8.51
CA GLY A 158 -0.28 -6.43 9.56
C GLY A 158 0.28 -6.13 10.96
N GLN A 159 1.60 -6.01 11.09
CA GLN A 159 2.25 -5.61 12.34
C GLN A 159 1.89 -4.17 12.74
N ILE A 160 1.86 -3.23 11.81
CA ILE A 160 1.44 -1.83 12.06
C ILE A 160 0.03 -1.81 12.67
N ILE A 161 -0.92 -2.54 12.06
CA ILE A 161 -2.30 -2.60 12.56
C ILE A 161 -2.35 -3.23 13.95
N TYR A 162 -1.58 -4.29 14.18
CA TYR A 162 -1.48 -4.93 15.48
C TYR A 162 -0.99 -3.95 16.55
N VAL A 163 0.12 -3.24 16.31
CA VAL A 163 0.67 -2.22 17.23
C VAL A 163 -0.35 -1.11 17.48
N ARG A 164 -1.06 -0.64 16.46
CA ARG A 164 -2.11 0.38 16.60
C ARG A 164 -3.28 -0.10 17.46
N LYS A 165 -3.65 -1.37 17.36
CA LYS A 165 -4.68 -1.95 18.25
C LYS A 165 -4.20 -2.00 19.69
N GLU A 166 -2.98 -2.45 19.95
CA GLU A 166 -2.37 -2.51 21.28
C GLU A 166 -2.29 -1.13 21.95
N GLN A 167 -1.93 -0.09 21.21
CA GLN A 167 -1.88 1.27 21.73
C GLN A 167 -3.24 2.01 21.74
N GLY A 168 -4.31 1.40 21.22
CA GLY A 168 -5.64 2.00 21.17
C GLY A 168 -5.85 3.10 20.12
N SER A 169 -4.97 3.20 19.09
CA SER A 169 -5.07 4.20 18.01
C SER A 169 -5.71 3.68 16.72
N TRP A 170 -6.15 2.41 16.69
CA TRP A 170 -6.84 1.86 15.54
C TRP A 170 -8.35 2.12 15.60
N ASP A 171 -8.89 2.73 14.54
CA ASP A 171 -10.35 2.83 14.37
C ASP A 171 -10.86 1.61 13.60
N PRO A 172 -11.72 0.75 14.20
CA PRO A 172 -12.28 -0.41 13.54
C PRO A 172 -13.09 -0.12 12.25
N LYS A 173 -13.51 1.13 12.04
CA LYS A 173 -14.17 1.57 10.80
C LYS A 173 -13.24 1.54 9.58
N ASN A 174 -11.94 1.54 9.80
CA ASN A 174 -10.93 1.39 8.74
C ASN A 174 -10.72 -0.08 8.31
N GLY A 175 -11.60 -0.99 8.69
CA GLY A 175 -11.45 -2.43 8.45
C GLY A 175 -10.71 -3.14 9.59
N VAL A 176 -10.64 -4.45 9.56
CA VAL A 176 -9.98 -5.33 10.54
C VAL A 176 -10.42 -5.05 11.98
N ARG A 177 -11.52 -5.66 12.42
CA ARG A 177 -12.06 -5.58 13.79
C ARG A 177 -11.21 -6.35 14.81
#